data_780566114e5507360e49c2ef61d3707e
#
_entry.id   780566114e5507360e49c2ef61d3707e
#
_cell.length_a   1.000
_cell.length_b   1.000
_cell.length_c   1.000
_cell.angle_alpha   90.00
_cell.angle_beta   90.00
_cell.angle_gamma   90.00
#
_symmetry.space_group_name_H-M   'P 1'
#
loop_
_entity.id
_entity.type
_entity.pdbx_description
1 polymer ?
#
loop_
_entity_poly.entity_id
_entity_poly.type
_entity_poly.pdbx_seq_one_letter_code
_entity_poly.pdbx_strand_id
1 'polypeptide(L)'
;NQISMIFQDPSSALNPVLTIGKQISEPLRRHKGFSAQQARDQGLSLLFEVGLPDPERQWSRYPHELSGGMCQRVMIAMALACEPALLIADEPTTALDVTIQVQILHLLRQLQKQHGMALLFISHDLRVIAEMADRVAIMYAGDIIEETSVRAIFERPRHPYTRGLLKSRPSLTEISGQRERLYHIPGNVPSLHELPEGCRFLDRCPWPG
;
A
#
# COMPACT_ATOMS: atom_id res chain seq x y z
N ASN A 1 -1.08 -19.04 5.26
CA ASN A 1 -0.23 -18.09 6.00
C ASN A 1 1.06 -17.70 5.28
N GLN A 2 1.19 -18.10 3.99
CA GLN A 2 2.29 -17.63 3.15
C GLN A 2 2.01 -16.24 2.55
N ILE A 3 0.77 -15.80 2.56
CA ILE A 3 0.33 -14.52 2.03
C ILE A 3 -0.41 -13.77 3.14
N SER A 4 -0.05 -12.51 3.37
CA SER A 4 -0.75 -11.58 4.26
C SER A 4 -1.08 -10.28 3.53
N MET A 5 -2.04 -9.53 4.07
CA MET A 5 -2.50 -8.29 3.45
C MET A 5 -2.62 -7.17 4.48
N ILE A 6 -2.18 -5.99 4.12
CA ILE A 6 -2.42 -4.72 4.78
C ILE A 6 -3.52 -4.02 4.00
N PHE A 7 -4.64 -3.72 4.65
CA PHE A 7 -5.79 -3.07 4.02
C PHE A 7 -5.63 -1.54 3.99
N GLN A 8 -6.39 -0.90 3.11
CA GLN A 8 -6.34 0.53 2.85
C GLN A 8 -6.66 1.39 4.09
N ASP A 9 -7.64 0.98 4.90
CA ASP A 9 -8.06 1.71 6.09
C ASP A 9 -7.83 0.88 7.36
N PRO A 10 -6.87 1.27 8.21
CA PRO A 10 -6.60 0.56 9.45
C PRO A 10 -7.77 0.62 10.44
N SER A 11 -8.61 1.66 10.37
CA SER A 11 -9.75 1.82 11.29
C SER A 11 -10.86 0.81 11.00
N SER A 12 -11.04 0.45 9.74
CA SER A 12 -12.01 -0.59 9.34
C SER A 12 -11.45 -2.01 9.43
N ALA A 13 -10.13 -2.17 9.35
CA ALA A 13 -9.47 -3.47 9.42
C ALA A 13 -9.31 -4.00 10.85
N LEU A 14 -9.17 -3.11 11.83
CA LEU A 14 -9.08 -3.46 13.25
C LEU A 14 -10.47 -3.57 13.87
N ASN A 15 -10.70 -4.64 14.65
CA ASN A 15 -11.95 -4.81 15.37
C ASN A 15 -12.00 -3.85 16.58
N PRO A 16 -12.94 -2.87 16.63
CA PRO A 16 -12.97 -1.83 17.65
C PRO A 16 -13.31 -2.34 19.08
N VAL A 17 -13.89 -3.54 19.18
CA VAL A 17 -14.29 -4.14 20.47
C VAL A 17 -13.27 -5.13 21.02
N LEU A 18 -12.15 -5.34 20.33
CA LEU A 18 -11.04 -6.18 20.76
C LEU A 18 -9.80 -5.33 21.04
N THR A 19 -9.06 -5.69 22.09
CA THR A 19 -7.77 -5.04 22.38
C THR A 19 -6.75 -5.40 21.30
N ILE A 20 -5.74 -4.55 21.14
CA ILE A 20 -4.62 -4.75 20.20
C ILE A 20 -3.96 -6.12 20.44
N GLY A 21 -3.68 -6.45 21.69
CA GLY A 21 -3.06 -7.72 22.04
C GLY A 21 -3.88 -8.94 21.67
N LYS A 22 -5.21 -8.89 21.79
CA LYS A 22 -6.09 -9.98 21.35
C LYS A 22 -6.00 -10.18 19.85
N GLN A 23 -6.03 -9.09 19.08
CA GLN A 23 -6.00 -9.15 17.62
C GLN A 23 -4.66 -9.67 17.08
N ILE A 24 -3.53 -9.25 17.67
CA ILE A 24 -2.20 -9.77 17.29
C ILE A 24 -2.02 -11.23 17.72
N SER A 25 -2.56 -11.61 18.89
CA SER A 25 -2.43 -12.98 19.39
C SER A 25 -3.22 -13.99 18.58
N GLU A 26 -4.31 -13.59 17.95
CA GLU A 26 -5.20 -14.52 17.25
C GLU A 26 -4.48 -15.28 16.11
N PRO A 27 -3.82 -14.63 15.14
CA PRO A 27 -3.09 -15.34 14.08
C PRO A 27 -1.95 -16.20 14.63
N LEU A 28 -1.23 -15.75 15.66
CA LEU A 28 -0.15 -16.52 16.29
C LEU A 28 -0.67 -17.82 16.92
N ARG A 29 -1.77 -17.74 17.66
CA ARG A 29 -2.36 -18.92 18.30
C ARG A 29 -3.00 -19.87 17.29
N ARG A 30 -3.72 -19.31 16.32
CA ARG A 30 -4.48 -20.09 15.33
C ARG A 30 -3.59 -20.78 14.31
N HIS A 31 -2.51 -20.14 13.87
CA HIS A 31 -1.71 -20.59 12.75
C HIS A 31 -0.32 -21.09 13.14
N LYS A 32 0.26 -20.59 14.24
CA LYS A 32 1.56 -21.03 14.76
C LYS A 32 1.41 -21.99 15.95
N GLY A 33 0.18 -22.17 16.48
CA GLY A 33 -0.06 -23.03 17.63
C GLY A 33 0.51 -22.53 18.97
N PHE A 34 0.80 -21.23 19.05
CA PHE A 34 1.40 -20.62 20.26
C PHE A 34 0.45 -20.66 21.46
N SER A 35 1.00 -20.89 22.65
CA SER A 35 0.31 -20.67 23.91
C SER A 35 -0.02 -19.17 24.09
N ALA A 36 -0.87 -18.83 25.04
CA ALA A 36 -1.22 -17.43 25.30
C ALA A 36 0.00 -16.58 25.66
N GLN A 37 0.95 -17.15 26.44
CA GLN A 37 2.18 -16.47 26.84
C GLN A 37 3.11 -16.27 25.62
N GLN A 38 3.35 -17.31 24.84
CA GLN A 38 4.18 -17.22 23.62
C GLN A 38 3.61 -16.22 22.62
N ALA A 39 2.27 -16.19 22.43
CA ALA A 39 1.62 -15.23 21.54
C ALA A 39 1.74 -13.78 22.05
N ARG A 40 1.73 -13.58 23.39
CA ARG A 40 1.99 -12.28 23.99
C ARG A 40 3.42 -11.82 23.76
N ASP A 41 4.40 -12.66 24.08
CA ASP A 41 5.82 -12.33 23.97
C ASP A 41 6.20 -12.01 22.50
N GLN A 42 5.76 -12.85 21.57
CA GLN A 42 5.96 -12.62 20.14
C GLN A 42 5.21 -11.37 19.64
N GLY A 43 3.97 -11.16 20.10
CA GLY A 43 3.19 -9.99 19.73
C GLY A 43 3.80 -8.67 20.21
N LEU A 44 4.35 -8.65 21.42
CA LEU A 44 5.08 -7.48 21.93
C LEU A 44 6.36 -7.21 21.14
N SER A 45 7.08 -8.28 20.74
CA SER A 45 8.24 -8.16 19.86
C SER A 45 7.85 -7.56 18.49
N LEU A 46 6.76 -8.01 17.89
CA LEU A 46 6.24 -7.45 16.64
C LEU A 46 5.85 -5.96 16.77
N LEU A 47 5.19 -5.59 17.87
CA LEU A 47 4.84 -4.19 18.12
C LEU A 47 6.08 -3.30 18.28
N PHE A 48 7.12 -3.82 18.91
CA PHE A 48 8.42 -3.15 19.00
C PHE A 48 9.07 -3.02 17.63
N GLU A 49 9.08 -4.07 16.83
CA GLU A 49 9.67 -4.13 15.50
C GLU A 49 9.03 -3.11 14.54
N VAL A 50 7.71 -2.93 14.61
CA VAL A 50 7.01 -1.90 13.81
C VAL A 50 7.16 -0.48 14.39
N GLY A 51 7.92 -0.32 15.47
CA GLY A 51 8.19 0.97 16.11
C GLY A 51 6.99 1.58 16.81
N LEU A 52 6.11 0.74 17.40
CA LEU A 52 5.03 1.23 18.24
C LEU A 52 5.60 1.66 19.61
N PRO A 53 5.36 2.89 20.07
CA PRO A 53 5.87 3.34 21.37
C PRO A 53 5.19 2.61 22.51
N ASP A 54 5.95 2.18 23.52
CA ASP A 54 5.45 1.52 24.73
C ASP A 54 4.53 0.30 24.42
N PRO A 55 5.04 -0.77 23.79
CA PRO A 55 4.26 -1.92 23.35
C PRO A 55 3.41 -2.55 24.45
N GLU A 56 3.95 -2.64 25.68
CA GLU A 56 3.26 -3.20 26.85
C GLU A 56 1.97 -2.44 27.16
N ARG A 57 2.04 -1.12 27.16
CA ARG A 57 0.89 -0.25 27.40
C ARG A 57 -0.13 -0.35 26.27
N GLN A 58 0.34 -0.40 24.98
CA GLN A 58 -0.55 -0.47 23.83
C GLN A 58 -1.25 -1.83 23.72
N TRP A 59 -0.67 -2.89 24.27
CA TRP A 59 -1.22 -4.25 24.23
C TRP A 59 -2.65 -4.37 24.74
N SER A 60 -2.96 -3.64 25.83
CA SER A 60 -4.28 -3.64 26.49
C SER A 60 -5.26 -2.61 25.94
N ARG A 61 -4.81 -1.72 25.02
CA ARG A 61 -5.65 -0.68 24.42
C ARG A 61 -6.53 -1.21 23.31
N TYR A 62 -7.55 -0.43 23.00
CA TYR A 62 -8.43 -0.61 21.87
C TYR A 62 -8.01 0.27 20.68
N PRO A 63 -8.40 -0.07 19.45
CA PRO A 63 -8.04 0.73 18.26
C PRO A 63 -8.39 2.22 18.37
N HIS A 64 -9.54 2.55 18.92
CA HIS A 64 -10.00 3.94 19.06
C HIS A 64 -9.18 4.80 20.06
N GLU A 65 -8.29 4.18 20.83
CA GLU A 65 -7.36 4.86 21.74
C GLU A 65 -6.00 5.14 21.09
N LEU A 66 -5.81 4.75 19.81
CA LEU A 66 -4.58 4.90 19.05
C LEU A 66 -4.76 5.95 17.95
N SER A 67 -3.65 6.59 17.55
CA SER A 67 -3.65 7.43 16.35
C SER A 67 -3.70 6.56 15.07
N GLY A 68 -4.09 7.14 13.93
CA GLY A 68 -4.14 6.44 12.65
C GLY A 68 -2.81 5.77 12.27
N GLY A 69 -1.69 6.46 12.47
CA GLY A 69 -0.35 5.89 12.23
C GLY A 69 0.01 4.76 13.19
N MET A 70 -0.49 4.78 14.45
CA MET A 70 -0.33 3.67 15.39
C MET A 70 -1.19 2.47 14.98
N CYS A 71 -2.44 2.68 14.56
CA CYS A 71 -3.31 1.62 14.02
C CYS A 71 -2.69 0.97 12.79
N GLN A 72 -2.08 1.77 11.91
CA GLN A 72 -1.37 1.26 10.74
C GLN A 72 -0.19 0.36 11.12
N ARG A 73 0.62 0.75 12.11
CA ARG A 73 1.72 -0.07 12.63
C ARG A 73 1.21 -1.38 13.25
N VAL A 74 0.11 -1.35 13.98
CA VAL A 74 -0.54 -2.55 14.53
C VAL A 74 -0.98 -3.48 13.40
N MET A 75 -1.62 -2.95 12.36
CA MET A 75 -2.04 -3.76 11.20
C MET A 75 -0.85 -4.40 10.47
N ILE A 76 0.26 -3.67 10.34
CA ILE A 76 1.52 -4.21 9.79
C ILE A 76 2.03 -5.34 10.69
N ALA A 77 2.07 -5.16 12.03
CA ALA A 77 2.48 -6.19 12.98
C ALA A 77 1.62 -7.46 12.87
N MET A 78 0.30 -7.31 12.74
CA MET A 78 -0.62 -8.43 12.52
C MET A 78 -0.35 -9.17 11.20
N ALA A 79 -0.07 -8.43 10.13
CA ALA A 79 0.23 -9.02 8.83
C ALA A 79 1.55 -9.82 8.85
N LEU A 80 2.52 -9.40 9.66
CA LEU A 80 3.81 -10.09 9.84
C LEU A 80 3.77 -11.26 10.82
N ALA A 81 2.74 -11.39 11.64
CA ALA A 81 2.65 -12.36 12.74
C ALA A 81 2.94 -13.81 12.31
N CYS A 82 2.59 -14.16 11.07
CA CYS A 82 2.81 -15.50 10.53
C CYS A 82 4.02 -15.59 9.58
N GLU A 83 4.90 -14.60 9.52
CA GLU A 83 6.07 -14.57 8.65
C GLU A 83 5.73 -14.88 7.18
N PRO A 84 4.94 -14.03 6.52
CA PRO A 84 4.47 -14.32 5.17
C PRO A 84 5.61 -14.28 4.16
N ALA A 85 5.55 -15.12 3.12
CA ALA A 85 6.44 -15.04 1.97
C ALA A 85 6.06 -13.89 1.03
N LEU A 86 4.78 -13.48 1.03
CA LEU A 86 4.26 -12.35 0.26
C LEU A 86 3.39 -11.46 1.15
N LEU A 87 3.72 -10.18 1.20
CA LEU A 87 2.91 -9.14 1.81
C LEU A 87 2.25 -8.30 0.71
N ILE A 88 0.92 -8.22 0.72
CA ILE A 88 0.14 -7.32 -0.13
C ILE A 88 -0.16 -6.07 0.68
N ALA A 89 0.25 -4.90 0.20
CA ALA A 89 -0.03 -3.61 0.82
C ALA A 89 -0.95 -2.79 -0.11
N ASP A 90 -2.23 -2.73 0.26
CA ASP A 90 -3.25 -2.04 -0.51
C ASP A 90 -3.41 -0.62 0.01
N GLU A 91 -2.86 0.34 -0.73
CA GLU A 91 -2.82 1.77 -0.40
C GLU A 91 -2.45 2.06 1.09
N PRO A 92 -1.35 1.49 1.61
CA PRO A 92 -1.08 1.44 3.05
C PRO A 92 -0.80 2.80 3.70
N THR A 93 -0.79 3.87 2.93
CA THR A 93 -0.50 5.23 3.38
C THR A 93 -1.62 6.22 3.08
N THR A 94 -2.70 5.77 2.46
CA THR A 94 -3.91 6.59 2.22
C THR A 94 -4.51 7.01 3.56
N ALA A 95 -4.95 8.24 3.68
CA ALA A 95 -5.48 8.85 4.92
C ALA A 95 -4.45 9.12 6.05
N LEU A 96 -3.14 8.99 5.78
CA LEU A 96 -2.08 9.39 6.69
C LEU A 96 -1.50 10.76 6.28
N ASP A 97 -1.04 11.52 7.27
CA ASP A 97 -0.26 12.73 6.96
C ASP A 97 1.09 12.38 6.31
N VAL A 98 1.65 13.35 5.56
CA VAL A 98 2.87 13.15 4.75
C VAL A 98 4.05 12.61 5.59
N THR A 99 4.19 13.08 6.83
CA THR A 99 5.30 12.66 7.70
C THR A 99 5.15 11.20 8.10
N ILE A 100 3.95 10.79 8.50
CA ILE A 100 3.66 9.39 8.86
C ILE A 100 3.74 8.50 7.62
N GLN A 101 3.27 8.98 6.46
CA GLN A 101 3.39 8.24 5.20
C GLN A 101 4.86 7.85 4.92
N VAL A 102 5.79 8.79 4.98
CA VAL A 102 7.22 8.52 4.77
C VAL A 102 7.75 7.50 5.78
N GLN A 103 7.35 7.60 7.04
CA GLN A 103 7.75 6.63 8.08
C GLN A 103 7.24 5.22 7.80
N ILE A 104 5.97 5.08 7.36
CA ILE A 104 5.38 3.76 7.03
C ILE A 104 6.05 3.15 5.79
N LEU A 105 6.33 3.93 4.76
CA LEU A 105 7.04 3.44 3.57
C LEU A 105 8.44 2.95 3.91
N HIS A 106 9.17 3.71 4.72
CA HIS A 106 10.50 3.32 5.20
C HIS A 106 10.43 2.03 6.03
N LEU A 107 9.46 1.93 6.95
CA LEU A 107 9.22 0.74 7.76
C LEU A 107 8.94 -0.49 6.88
N LEU A 108 8.04 -0.41 5.91
CA LEU A 108 7.72 -1.53 5.01
C LEU A 108 8.94 -2.00 4.22
N ARG A 109 9.77 -1.07 3.75
CA ARG A 109 11.02 -1.40 3.04
C ARG A 109 12.06 -2.06 3.94
N GLN A 110 12.17 -1.62 5.18
CA GLN A 110 13.04 -2.24 6.19
C GLN A 110 12.58 -3.66 6.49
N LEU A 111 11.29 -3.85 6.78
CA LEU A 111 10.70 -5.16 7.08
C LEU A 111 10.82 -6.13 5.89
N GLN A 112 10.59 -5.65 4.66
CA GLN A 112 10.79 -6.45 3.46
C GLN A 112 12.20 -7.03 3.38
N LYS A 113 13.22 -6.20 3.62
CA LYS A 113 14.62 -6.64 3.60
C LYS A 113 14.95 -7.58 4.74
N GLN A 114 14.47 -7.27 5.95
CA GLN A 114 14.75 -8.03 7.17
C GLN A 114 14.15 -9.44 7.11
N HIS A 115 12.91 -9.57 6.62
CA HIS A 115 12.20 -10.85 6.51
C HIS A 115 12.41 -11.56 5.17
N GLY A 116 13.06 -10.92 4.19
CA GLY A 116 13.27 -11.49 2.85
C GLY A 116 11.97 -11.80 2.09
N MET A 117 10.87 -11.13 2.43
CA MET A 117 9.55 -11.35 1.82
C MET A 117 9.37 -10.57 0.52
N ALA A 118 8.53 -11.08 -0.36
CA ALA A 118 8.03 -10.33 -1.50
C ALA A 118 6.99 -9.29 -1.04
N LEU A 119 6.99 -8.11 -1.69
CA LEU A 119 6.02 -7.05 -1.42
C LEU A 119 5.25 -6.70 -2.70
N LEU A 120 3.94 -6.92 -2.70
CA LEU A 120 3.02 -6.38 -3.71
C LEU A 120 2.43 -5.09 -3.17
N PHE A 121 2.89 -3.96 -3.72
CA PHE A 121 2.49 -2.63 -3.26
C PHE A 121 1.51 -1.99 -4.23
N ILE A 122 0.30 -1.65 -3.77
CA ILE A 122 -0.74 -0.99 -4.56
C ILE A 122 -0.79 0.48 -4.14
N SER A 123 -0.73 1.39 -5.10
CA SER A 123 -0.83 2.84 -4.86
C SER A 123 -1.27 3.57 -6.12
N HIS A 124 -1.94 4.69 -5.95
CA HIS A 124 -2.22 5.64 -7.01
C HIS A 124 -1.12 6.73 -7.14
N ASP A 125 -0.17 6.82 -6.21
CA ASP A 125 0.95 7.78 -6.28
C ASP A 125 2.17 7.15 -6.95
N LEU A 126 2.44 7.57 -8.18
CA LEU A 126 3.60 7.12 -8.95
C LEU A 126 4.96 7.47 -8.31
N ARG A 127 5.02 8.48 -7.42
CA ARG A 127 6.26 8.81 -6.69
C ARG A 127 6.57 7.75 -5.67
N VAL A 128 5.55 7.29 -4.96
CA VAL A 128 5.67 6.18 -4.01
C VAL A 128 6.08 4.91 -4.73
N ILE A 129 5.46 4.60 -5.89
CA ILE A 129 5.84 3.46 -6.72
C ILE A 129 7.30 3.56 -7.18
N ALA A 130 7.75 4.75 -7.61
CA ALA A 130 9.14 4.96 -8.04
C ALA A 130 10.17 4.68 -6.92
N GLU A 131 9.78 4.95 -5.69
CA GLU A 131 10.62 4.70 -4.51
C GLU A 131 10.58 3.24 -4.05
N MET A 132 9.40 2.63 -4.04
CA MET A 132 9.16 1.35 -3.36
C MET A 132 9.35 0.12 -4.24
N ALA A 133 9.15 0.21 -5.56
CA ALA A 133 9.03 -0.95 -6.43
C ALA A 133 10.22 -1.13 -7.38
N ASP A 134 10.54 -2.37 -7.72
CA ASP A 134 11.49 -2.73 -8.79
C ASP A 134 10.76 -2.86 -10.14
N ARG A 135 9.55 -3.41 -10.11
CA ARG A 135 8.66 -3.59 -11.27
C ARG A 135 7.31 -2.94 -10.98
N VAL A 136 6.64 -2.50 -12.03
CA VAL A 136 5.33 -1.88 -11.94
C VAL A 136 4.40 -2.43 -13.01
N ALA A 137 3.15 -2.68 -12.60
CA ALA A 137 2.04 -2.98 -13.48
C ALA A 137 1.03 -1.84 -13.41
N ILE A 138 0.72 -1.23 -14.55
CA ILE A 138 -0.30 -0.17 -14.66
C ILE A 138 -1.63 -0.82 -15.00
N MET A 139 -2.64 -0.55 -14.18
CA MET A 139 -3.99 -1.06 -14.35
C MET A 139 -4.93 0.05 -14.84
N TYR A 140 -5.80 -0.30 -15.79
CA TYR A 140 -6.88 0.57 -16.26
C TYR A 140 -8.16 -0.23 -16.45
N ALA A 141 -9.25 0.24 -15.86
CA ALA A 141 -10.57 -0.40 -15.93
C ALA A 141 -10.55 -1.93 -15.66
N GLY A 142 -9.67 -2.40 -14.75
CA GLY A 142 -9.53 -3.80 -14.35
C GLY A 142 -8.51 -4.62 -15.16
N ASP A 143 -7.91 -4.08 -16.24
CA ASP A 143 -6.86 -4.77 -17.02
C ASP A 143 -5.48 -4.19 -16.73
N ILE A 144 -4.47 -5.07 -16.72
CA ILE A 144 -3.06 -4.65 -16.73
C ILE A 144 -2.71 -4.27 -18.17
N ILE A 145 -2.49 -2.97 -18.40
CA ILE A 145 -2.24 -2.41 -19.74
C ILE A 145 -0.74 -2.22 -20.05
N GLU A 146 0.08 -2.16 -19.02
CA GLU A 146 1.53 -2.07 -19.16
C GLU A 146 2.22 -2.66 -17.94
N GLU A 147 3.23 -3.50 -18.13
CA GLU A 147 4.05 -4.07 -17.07
C GLU A 147 5.52 -4.01 -17.49
N THR A 148 6.38 -3.43 -16.62
CA THR A 148 7.81 -3.30 -16.90
C THR A 148 8.58 -2.93 -15.62
N SER A 149 9.90 -2.67 -15.72
CA SER A 149 10.66 -2.10 -14.61
C SER A 149 10.22 -0.66 -14.32
N VAL A 150 10.33 -0.24 -13.07
CA VAL A 150 10.03 1.14 -12.67
C VAL A 150 10.81 2.14 -13.53
N ARG A 151 12.09 1.91 -13.76
CA ARG A 151 12.90 2.79 -14.60
C ARG A 151 12.31 2.95 -16.01
N ALA A 152 11.92 1.85 -16.65
CA ALA A 152 11.38 1.87 -18.00
C ALA A 152 10.02 2.58 -18.11
N ILE A 153 9.16 2.47 -17.08
CA ILE A 153 7.88 3.21 -17.02
C ILE A 153 8.11 4.72 -17.08
N PHE A 154 9.11 5.24 -16.38
CA PHE A 154 9.38 6.68 -16.33
C PHE A 154 10.14 7.18 -17.56
N GLU A 155 11.09 6.39 -18.10
CA GLU A 155 11.91 6.79 -19.24
C GLU A 155 11.22 6.56 -20.59
N ARG A 156 10.47 5.46 -20.72
CA ARG A 156 9.92 4.98 -22.00
C ARG A 156 8.52 4.37 -21.83
N PRO A 157 7.51 5.11 -21.33
CA PRO A 157 6.15 4.61 -21.23
C PRO A 157 5.61 4.27 -22.61
N ARG A 158 5.02 3.10 -22.76
CA ARG A 158 4.53 2.60 -24.05
C ARG A 158 3.04 2.92 -24.22
N HIS A 159 2.24 2.61 -23.21
CA HIS A 159 0.80 2.78 -23.30
C HIS A 159 0.38 4.26 -23.19
N PRO A 160 -0.60 4.73 -23.99
CA PRO A 160 -1.06 6.13 -23.95
C PRO A 160 -1.57 6.58 -22.59
N TYR A 161 -2.26 5.71 -21.86
CA TYR A 161 -2.71 5.99 -20.50
C TYR A 161 -1.54 6.24 -19.54
N THR A 162 -0.50 5.39 -19.57
CA THR A 162 0.71 5.56 -18.77
C THR A 162 1.39 6.90 -19.06
N ARG A 163 1.49 7.26 -20.34
CA ARG A 163 2.02 8.57 -20.76
C ARG A 163 1.17 9.73 -20.22
N GLY A 164 -0.17 9.57 -20.25
CA GLY A 164 -1.10 10.53 -19.71
C GLY A 164 -0.94 10.70 -18.18
N LEU A 165 -0.86 9.59 -17.42
CA LEU A 165 -0.63 9.61 -15.98
C LEU A 165 0.67 10.34 -15.61
N LEU A 166 1.76 10.07 -16.32
CA LEU A 166 3.04 10.71 -16.07
C LEU A 166 3.00 12.21 -16.39
N LYS A 167 2.30 12.63 -17.46
CA LYS A 167 2.11 14.05 -17.81
C LYS A 167 1.20 14.80 -16.86
N SER A 168 0.26 14.12 -16.19
CA SER A 168 -0.66 14.74 -15.24
C SER A 168 0.01 15.06 -13.89
N ARG A 169 1.28 14.72 -13.71
CA ARG A 169 2.02 15.00 -12.47
C ARG A 169 2.46 16.47 -12.43
N PRO A 170 2.25 17.17 -11.30
CA PRO A 170 2.83 18.47 -11.10
C PRO A 170 4.36 18.38 -11.12
N SER A 171 5.01 19.19 -11.95
CA SER A 171 6.47 19.33 -11.95
C SER A 171 6.87 20.35 -10.89
N LEU A 172 7.78 19.96 -9.98
CA LEU A 172 8.32 20.88 -8.96
C LEU A 172 9.20 22.00 -9.58
N THR A 173 9.58 21.86 -10.85
CA THR A 173 10.40 22.84 -11.58
C THR A 173 9.59 24.04 -12.10
N GLU A 174 8.27 24.01 -12.06
CA GLU A 174 7.36 25.06 -12.55
C GLU A 174 7.09 26.17 -11.51
N ILE A 175 8.01 26.42 -10.58
CA ILE A 175 7.96 27.60 -9.68
C ILE A 175 8.24 28.93 -10.46
N SER A 176 8.48 28.87 -11.75
CA SER A 176 8.66 30.04 -12.61
C SER A 176 7.34 30.56 -13.17
N GLY A 177 6.48 31.08 -12.29
CA GLY A 177 5.51 32.17 -12.61
C GLY A 177 4.43 31.94 -13.67
N GLN A 178 4.50 30.95 -14.53
CA GLN A 178 3.47 30.60 -15.50
C GLN A 178 2.69 29.40 -14.99
N ARG A 179 1.42 29.59 -14.63
CA ARG A 179 0.46 28.51 -14.32
C ARG A 179 0.14 27.77 -15.62
N GLU A 180 0.96 26.82 -16.03
CA GLU A 180 0.55 25.86 -17.04
C GLU A 180 -0.60 25.00 -16.50
N ARG A 181 -1.64 24.82 -17.33
CA ARG A 181 -2.74 23.91 -16.98
C ARG A 181 -2.20 22.50 -16.92
N LEU A 182 -2.38 21.83 -15.78
CA LEU A 182 -2.05 20.43 -15.65
C LEU A 182 -2.73 19.63 -16.78
N TYR A 183 -1.96 18.75 -17.40
CA TYR A 183 -2.51 17.83 -18.39
C TYR A 183 -3.56 16.93 -17.71
N HIS A 184 -4.72 16.80 -18.33
CA HIS A 184 -5.73 15.83 -17.92
C HIS A 184 -5.97 14.85 -19.06
N ILE A 185 -6.20 13.58 -18.73
CA ILE A 185 -6.58 12.56 -19.72
C ILE A 185 -8.04 12.79 -20.07
N PRO A 186 -8.39 13.12 -21.35
CA PRO A 186 -9.76 13.43 -21.72
C PRO A 186 -10.69 12.21 -21.58
N GLY A 187 -12.00 12.45 -21.46
CA GLY A 187 -13.03 11.43 -21.35
C GLY A 187 -13.10 10.78 -19.96
N ASN A 188 -14.04 9.86 -19.78
CA ASN A 188 -14.31 9.14 -18.54
C ASN A 188 -13.80 7.70 -18.62
N VAL A 189 -13.56 7.09 -17.46
CA VAL A 189 -13.31 5.64 -17.38
C VAL A 189 -14.60 4.92 -17.74
N PRO A 190 -14.56 3.90 -18.63
CA PRO A 190 -15.76 3.14 -18.99
C PRO A 190 -16.35 2.45 -17.76
N SER A 191 -17.68 2.31 -17.76
CA SER A 191 -18.36 1.49 -16.76
C SER A 191 -17.92 0.04 -16.89
N LEU A 192 -17.73 -0.64 -15.76
CA LEU A 192 -17.39 -2.08 -15.76
C LEU A 192 -18.50 -2.96 -16.36
N HIS A 193 -19.72 -2.44 -16.47
CA HIS A 193 -20.84 -3.12 -17.11
C HIS A 193 -20.90 -2.90 -18.62
N GLU A 194 -20.18 -1.92 -19.14
CA GLU A 194 -20.20 -1.50 -20.56
C GLU A 194 -18.76 -1.32 -21.06
N LEU A 195 -17.97 -2.38 -20.93
CA LEU A 195 -16.59 -2.35 -21.37
C LEU A 195 -16.52 -2.48 -22.90
N PRO A 196 -15.73 -1.67 -23.60
CA PRO A 196 -15.53 -1.80 -25.04
C PRO A 196 -14.85 -3.14 -25.38
N GLU A 197 -15.16 -3.66 -26.58
CA GLU A 197 -14.41 -4.78 -27.13
C GLU A 197 -12.95 -4.39 -27.43
N GLY A 198 -12.00 -5.22 -27.05
CA GLY A 198 -10.58 -4.96 -27.23
C GLY A 198 -9.97 -4.08 -26.13
N CYS A 199 -9.23 -3.06 -26.53
CA CYS A 199 -8.53 -2.19 -25.56
C CYS A 199 -9.51 -1.29 -24.81
N ARG A 200 -9.59 -1.42 -23.47
CA ARG A 200 -10.49 -0.64 -22.61
C ARG A 200 -10.21 0.87 -22.61
N PHE A 201 -9.04 1.28 -23.10
CA PHE A 201 -8.67 2.69 -23.25
C PHE A 201 -8.99 3.27 -24.63
N LEU A 202 -9.58 2.49 -25.54
CA LEU A 202 -9.79 2.85 -26.97
C LEU A 202 -10.46 4.22 -27.13
N ASP A 203 -11.58 4.47 -26.47
CA ASP A 203 -12.36 5.72 -26.56
C ASP A 203 -11.61 6.97 -26.10
N ARG A 204 -10.53 6.79 -25.36
CA ARG A 204 -9.67 7.85 -24.82
C ARG A 204 -8.28 7.85 -25.44
N CYS A 205 -8.04 6.94 -26.36
CA CYS A 205 -6.73 6.78 -27.00
C CYS A 205 -6.53 7.87 -28.06
N PRO A 206 -5.44 8.66 -27.99
CA PRO A 206 -5.15 9.65 -29.02
C PRO A 206 -4.69 9.03 -30.34
N TRP A 207 -4.45 7.72 -30.35
CA TRP A 207 -4.08 6.94 -31.53
C TRP A 207 -4.98 5.70 -31.65
N PRO A 208 -6.28 5.89 -31.94
CA PRO A 208 -7.13 4.76 -32.26
C PRO A 208 -6.61 4.11 -33.54
N GLY A 209 -6.24 2.83 -33.45
CA GLY A 209 -5.74 2.05 -34.58
C GLY A 209 -6.78 1.78 -35.64
#